data_46280c05c19b0795c1100669e13aa436
#
_entry.id   46280c05c19b0795c1100669e13aa436
#
_cell.length_a   1.000
_cell.length_b   1.000
_cell.length_c   1.000
_cell.angle_alpha   90.00
_cell.angle_beta   90.00
_cell.angle_gamma   90.00
#
_symmetry.space_group_name_H-M   'P 1'
#
loop_
_entity.id
_entity.type
_entity.pdbx_description
1 polymer ?
#
loop_
_entity_poly.entity_id
_entity_poly.type
_entity_poly.pdbx_seq_one_letter_code
_entity_poly.pdbx_strand_id
1 'polypeptide(L)'
;WVLEAGWKDGVVQPLSNDLGATYLHRTLTSSQVRTQALFLGSDDGIRVWLNGHELLAKDVSRGAAANQEEIQAVLKAGENHLLLKIVNRASGSGFYFATDREAGDPKMAALRDLARLPMDRRTPAQALELRTYYRTTRIPEVKELTVRLAAEQKRRDDLNRSIPTLRVMEDMKEGRA
;
A
#
# COMPACT_ATOMS: atom_id res chain seq x y z
N TRP A 1 -15.94 -8.19 24.39
CA TRP A 1 -15.00 -7.51 23.49
C TRP A 1 -13.73 -7.18 24.23
N VAL A 2 -12.58 -7.42 23.58
CA VAL A 2 -11.24 -7.07 24.08
C VAL A 2 -10.68 -5.96 23.18
N LEU A 3 -10.07 -4.94 23.79
CA LEU A 3 -9.43 -3.85 23.05
C LEU A 3 -7.99 -4.25 22.67
N GLU A 4 -7.72 -4.32 21.38
CA GLU A 4 -6.38 -4.61 20.84
C GLU A 4 -5.68 -3.31 20.41
N ALA A 5 -5.14 -2.58 21.37
CA ALA A 5 -4.49 -1.29 21.16
C ALA A 5 -3.20 -1.37 20.33
N GLY A 6 -2.60 -2.56 20.19
CA GLY A 6 -1.36 -2.78 19.43
C GLY A 6 -1.55 -2.98 17.93
N TRP A 7 -2.76 -3.21 17.45
CA TRP A 7 -3.02 -3.46 16.04
C TRP A 7 -2.92 -2.19 15.20
N LYS A 8 -2.33 -2.34 14.01
CA LYS A 8 -2.06 -1.23 13.10
C LYS A 8 -2.62 -1.53 11.72
N ASP A 9 -3.18 -0.50 11.07
CA ASP A 9 -3.60 -0.58 9.68
C ASP A 9 -2.41 -0.85 8.75
N GLY A 10 -2.64 -1.62 7.70
CA GLY A 10 -1.61 -1.92 6.70
C GLY A 10 -0.64 -3.03 7.11
N VAL A 11 -0.91 -3.73 8.20
CA VAL A 11 -0.10 -4.87 8.67
C VAL A 11 -1.01 -6.08 8.88
N VAL A 12 -0.55 -7.25 8.49
CA VAL A 12 -1.23 -8.50 8.83
C VAL A 12 -1.12 -8.73 10.34
N GLN A 13 -2.27 -8.83 11.02
CA GLN A 13 -2.36 -9.05 12.45
C GLN A 13 -2.66 -10.53 12.71
N PRO A 14 -1.89 -11.20 13.57
CA PRO A 14 -2.20 -12.57 13.98
C PRO A 14 -3.46 -12.59 14.86
N LEU A 15 -4.24 -13.63 14.70
CA LEU A 15 -5.36 -13.98 15.59
C LEU A 15 -5.03 -15.27 16.35
N SER A 16 -5.94 -15.69 17.25
CA SER A 16 -5.83 -17.00 17.88
C SER A 16 -5.78 -18.12 16.84
N ASN A 17 -4.95 -19.12 17.07
CA ASN A 17 -4.84 -20.30 16.20
C ASN A 17 -5.99 -21.31 16.42
N ASP A 18 -6.96 -20.99 17.27
CA ASP A 18 -8.11 -21.85 17.51
C ASP A 18 -8.99 -21.95 16.26
N LEU A 19 -9.49 -23.16 16.00
CA LEU A 19 -10.48 -23.36 14.94
C LEU A 19 -11.78 -22.64 15.31
N GLY A 20 -12.37 -21.97 14.36
CA GLY A 20 -13.64 -21.27 14.60
C GLY A 20 -13.73 -19.90 13.97
N ALA A 21 -14.46 -19.02 14.60
CA ALA A 21 -14.71 -17.67 14.09
C ALA A 21 -14.31 -16.60 15.12
N THR A 22 -13.49 -15.66 14.66
CA THR A 22 -13.15 -14.45 15.43
C THR A 22 -13.93 -13.25 14.86
N TYR A 23 -14.55 -12.50 15.75
CA TYR A 23 -15.26 -11.26 15.38
C TYR A 23 -14.42 -10.05 15.76
N LEU A 24 -14.24 -9.13 14.81
CA LEU A 24 -13.49 -7.90 14.96
C LEU A 24 -14.44 -6.72 14.74
N HIS A 25 -14.43 -5.77 15.64
CA HIS A 25 -15.24 -4.55 15.53
C HIS A 25 -14.36 -3.32 15.49
N ARG A 26 -14.70 -2.38 14.61
CA ARG A 26 -14.04 -1.07 14.53
C ARG A 26 -15.05 0.03 14.24
N THR A 27 -14.88 1.17 14.92
CA THR A 27 -15.60 2.40 14.57
C THR A 27 -14.78 3.21 13.57
N LEU A 28 -15.41 3.57 12.45
CA LEU A 28 -14.88 4.48 11.43
C LEU A 28 -15.64 5.80 11.49
N THR A 29 -14.96 6.92 11.70
CA THR A 29 -15.61 8.23 11.74
C THR A 29 -15.43 8.96 10.41
N SER A 30 -16.50 9.56 9.91
CA SER A 30 -16.47 10.40 8.71
C SER A 30 -17.17 11.73 8.97
N SER A 31 -16.59 12.84 8.50
CA SER A 31 -17.20 14.18 8.64
C SER A 31 -18.41 14.38 7.69
N GLN A 32 -18.49 13.58 6.62
CA GLN A 32 -19.56 13.67 5.61
C GLN A 32 -19.82 12.30 5.00
N VAL A 33 -20.93 12.18 4.27
CA VAL A 33 -21.19 10.98 3.47
C VAL A 33 -20.15 10.86 2.38
N ARG A 34 -19.45 9.72 2.33
CA ARG A 34 -18.45 9.43 1.29
C ARG A 34 -18.26 7.94 1.06
N THR A 35 -17.81 7.60 -0.12
CA THR A 35 -17.32 6.26 -0.40
C THR A 35 -15.86 6.14 0.02
N GLN A 36 -15.53 5.07 0.75
CA GLN A 36 -14.20 4.75 1.21
C GLN A 36 -13.82 3.35 0.74
N ALA A 37 -12.71 3.22 0.02
CA ALA A 37 -12.14 1.91 -0.25
C ALA A 37 -11.59 1.30 1.05
N LEU A 38 -11.94 0.04 1.31
CA LEU A 38 -11.37 -0.77 2.38
C LEU A 38 -10.63 -1.94 1.74
N PHE A 39 -9.42 -2.17 2.20
CA PHE A 39 -8.52 -3.23 1.76
C PHE A 39 -8.41 -4.26 2.88
N LEU A 40 -8.71 -5.51 2.56
CA LEU A 40 -8.89 -6.57 3.53
C LEU A 40 -8.07 -7.81 3.14
N GLY A 41 -7.78 -8.61 4.13
CA GLY A 41 -7.19 -9.94 3.96
C GLY A 41 -7.59 -10.83 5.13
N SER A 42 -7.63 -12.12 4.89
CA SER A 42 -8.07 -13.10 5.90
C SER A 42 -7.39 -14.45 5.72
N ASP A 43 -7.23 -15.12 6.82
CA ASP A 43 -6.89 -16.53 6.95
C ASP A 43 -8.03 -17.19 7.77
N ASP A 44 -8.87 -17.97 7.21
CA ASP A 44 -9.32 -18.35 5.88
C ASP A 44 -10.44 -17.41 5.36
N GLY A 45 -11.70 -17.78 5.69
CA GLY A 45 -12.92 -17.10 5.24
C GLY A 45 -13.15 -15.74 5.90
N ILE A 46 -13.85 -14.85 5.21
CA ILE A 46 -14.17 -13.51 5.71
C ILE A 46 -15.62 -13.11 5.39
N ARG A 47 -16.28 -12.48 6.37
CA ARG A 47 -17.50 -11.68 6.15
C ARG A 47 -17.33 -10.29 6.75
N VAL A 48 -17.89 -9.31 6.08
CA VAL A 48 -17.77 -7.90 6.46
C VAL A 48 -19.12 -7.22 6.43
N TRP A 49 -19.44 -6.51 7.50
CA TRP A 49 -20.65 -5.68 7.59
C TRP A 49 -20.28 -4.25 7.94
N LEU A 50 -20.96 -3.31 7.34
CA LEU A 50 -20.91 -1.89 7.72
C LEU A 50 -22.30 -1.43 8.13
N ASN A 51 -22.42 -0.91 9.35
CA ASN A 51 -23.69 -0.46 9.91
C ASN A 51 -24.80 -1.52 9.82
N GLY A 52 -24.45 -2.81 9.95
CA GLY A 52 -25.37 -3.95 9.85
C GLY A 52 -25.61 -4.46 8.43
N HIS A 53 -25.15 -3.78 7.39
CA HIS A 53 -25.29 -4.24 6.00
C HIS A 53 -24.06 -5.04 5.57
N GLU A 54 -24.29 -6.25 5.02
CA GLU A 54 -23.21 -7.10 4.52
C GLU A 54 -22.60 -6.50 3.24
N LEU A 55 -21.28 -6.30 3.24
CA LEU A 55 -20.52 -5.78 2.11
C LEU A 55 -19.71 -6.88 1.40
N LEU A 56 -19.31 -7.93 2.13
CA LEU A 56 -18.49 -9.01 1.61
C LEU A 56 -18.77 -10.30 2.36
N ALA A 57 -18.89 -11.40 1.61
CA ALA A 57 -18.88 -12.75 2.14
C ALA A 57 -18.00 -13.63 1.23
N LYS A 58 -16.89 -14.14 1.77
CA LYS A 58 -15.99 -15.05 1.07
C LYS A 58 -15.72 -16.28 1.93
N ASP A 59 -15.94 -17.43 1.31
CA ASP A 59 -15.63 -18.74 1.86
C ASP A 59 -14.44 -19.31 1.08
N VAL A 60 -13.24 -19.11 1.62
CA VAL A 60 -11.97 -19.45 0.98
C VAL A 60 -11.05 -20.08 1.99
N SER A 61 -10.09 -20.89 1.52
CA SER A 61 -8.98 -21.41 2.33
C SER A 61 -7.69 -20.78 1.82
N ARG A 62 -7.06 -19.96 2.68
CA ARG A 62 -5.85 -19.19 2.33
C ARG A 62 -5.21 -18.59 3.58
N GLY A 63 -3.92 -18.27 3.51
CA GLY A 63 -3.27 -17.43 4.52
C GLY A 63 -3.62 -15.95 4.37
N ALA A 64 -3.57 -15.19 5.47
CA ALA A 64 -3.82 -13.75 5.46
C ALA A 64 -2.69 -13.00 4.72
N ALA A 65 -3.08 -12.15 3.79
CA ALA A 65 -2.15 -11.27 3.08
C ALA A 65 -2.78 -9.89 2.84
N ALA A 66 -1.94 -8.90 2.53
CA ALA A 66 -2.38 -7.55 2.21
C ALA A 66 -3.22 -7.53 0.92
N ASN A 67 -4.27 -6.70 0.92
CA ASN A 67 -5.04 -6.35 -0.28
C ASN A 67 -5.66 -7.54 -1.04
N GLN A 68 -6.01 -8.61 -0.33
CA GLN A 68 -6.68 -9.77 -0.94
C GLN A 68 -8.10 -9.43 -1.42
N GLU A 69 -8.77 -8.52 -0.72
CA GLU A 69 -10.10 -8.01 -1.08
C GLU A 69 -10.07 -6.48 -1.08
N GLU A 70 -10.82 -5.90 -2.01
CA GLU A 70 -11.09 -4.46 -2.04
C GLU A 70 -12.61 -4.26 -2.11
N ILE A 71 -13.16 -3.50 -1.16
CA ILE A 71 -14.58 -3.17 -1.11
C ILE A 71 -14.79 -1.67 -1.04
N GLN A 72 -15.86 -1.19 -1.64
CA GLN A 72 -16.28 0.21 -1.57
C GLN A 72 -17.35 0.36 -0.49
N ALA A 73 -16.98 0.98 0.63
CA ALA A 73 -17.85 1.19 1.78
C ALA A 73 -18.42 2.61 1.76
N VAL A 74 -19.75 2.75 1.78
CA VAL A 74 -20.40 4.07 1.89
C VAL A 74 -20.52 4.44 3.36
N LEU A 75 -19.67 5.36 3.81
CA LEU A 75 -19.70 5.89 5.16
C LEU A 75 -20.74 7.01 5.27
N LYS A 76 -21.57 6.97 6.31
CA LYS A 76 -22.43 8.11 6.71
C LYS A 76 -21.61 9.14 7.49
N ALA A 77 -22.10 10.36 7.60
CA ALA A 77 -21.53 11.35 8.52
C ALA A 77 -21.65 10.85 9.96
N GLY A 78 -20.61 11.07 10.78
CA GLY A 78 -20.52 10.54 12.13
C GLY A 78 -19.86 9.15 12.19
N GLU A 79 -20.27 8.37 13.17
CA GLU A 79 -19.72 7.04 13.43
C GLU A 79 -20.33 5.98 12.53
N ASN A 80 -19.48 5.09 12.05
CA ASN A 80 -19.83 3.90 11.27
C ASN A 80 -19.22 2.68 11.94
N HIS A 81 -20.01 1.64 12.09
CA HIS A 81 -19.63 0.40 12.76
C HIS A 81 -19.24 -0.64 11.71
N LEU A 82 -17.98 -0.97 11.63
CA LEU A 82 -17.43 -2.04 10.80
C LEU A 82 -17.30 -3.30 11.66
N LEU A 83 -17.88 -4.40 11.20
CA LEU A 83 -17.76 -5.72 11.81
C LEU A 83 -17.16 -6.68 10.78
N LEU A 84 -16.11 -7.39 11.19
CA LEU A 84 -15.52 -8.47 10.41
C LEU A 84 -15.72 -9.79 11.17
N LYS A 85 -16.01 -10.86 10.44
CA LYS A 85 -15.95 -12.23 10.91
C LYS A 85 -14.86 -12.94 10.12
N ILE A 86 -13.80 -13.38 10.80
CA ILE A 86 -12.73 -14.21 10.23
C ILE A 86 -12.97 -15.64 10.66
N VAL A 87 -12.97 -16.56 9.72
CA VAL A 87 -13.18 -18.00 9.97
C VAL A 87 -11.88 -18.73 9.76
N ASN A 88 -11.37 -19.35 10.81
CA ASN A 88 -10.17 -20.18 10.79
C ASN A 88 -10.55 -21.67 10.72
N ARG A 89 -10.01 -22.40 9.74
CA ARG A 89 -10.27 -23.84 9.51
C ARG A 89 -9.04 -24.72 9.69
N ALA A 90 -7.87 -24.12 9.83
CA ALA A 90 -6.61 -24.83 9.95
C ALA A 90 -5.69 -24.15 10.99
N SER A 91 -4.43 -24.56 11.02
CA SER A 91 -3.42 -23.90 11.85
C SER A 91 -3.04 -22.53 11.29
N GLY A 92 -2.92 -21.54 12.15
CA GLY A 92 -2.68 -20.15 11.79
C GLY A 92 -3.98 -19.40 11.58
N SER A 93 -4.02 -18.15 12.01
CA SER A 93 -5.15 -17.28 11.77
C SER A 93 -4.67 -15.83 11.77
N GLY A 94 -5.25 -15.02 10.91
CA GLY A 94 -4.89 -13.62 10.83
C GLY A 94 -5.83 -12.82 9.94
N PHE A 95 -5.69 -11.52 10.02
CA PHE A 95 -6.41 -10.60 9.15
C PHE A 95 -5.55 -9.41 8.76
N TYR A 96 -5.92 -8.77 7.67
CA TYR A 96 -5.39 -7.50 7.21
C TYR A 96 -6.52 -6.50 7.05
N PHE A 97 -6.28 -5.27 7.46
CA PHE A 97 -7.18 -4.15 7.26
C PHE A 97 -6.40 -2.89 6.90
N ALA A 98 -6.88 -2.16 5.90
CA ALA A 98 -6.40 -0.82 5.59
C ALA A 98 -7.48 0.02 4.90
N THR A 99 -7.38 1.34 5.04
CA THR A 99 -8.18 2.33 4.30
C THR A 99 -7.43 2.93 3.12
N ASP A 100 -6.22 2.46 2.89
CA ASP A 100 -5.34 2.86 1.80
C ASP A 100 -4.57 1.61 1.32
N ARG A 101 -4.56 1.36 0.02
CA ARG A 101 -3.90 0.20 -0.60
C ARG A 101 -2.40 0.13 -0.26
N GLU A 102 -1.76 1.29 -0.11
CA GLU A 102 -0.33 1.41 0.18
C GLU A 102 -0.04 1.52 1.70
N ALA A 103 -1.01 1.22 2.57
CA ALA A 103 -0.87 1.39 4.00
C ALA A 103 0.30 0.59 4.60
N GLY A 104 0.57 -0.62 4.06
CA GLY A 104 1.66 -1.49 4.48
C GLY A 104 3.02 -1.20 3.83
N ASP A 105 3.11 -0.26 2.89
CA ASP A 105 4.37 0.12 2.25
C ASP A 105 5.20 0.99 3.22
N PRO A 106 6.42 0.56 3.63
CA PRO A 106 7.29 1.33 4.51
C PRO A 106 7.60 2.73 3.96
N LYS A 107 7.75 2.86 2.64
CA LYS A 107 7.99 4.15 1.97
C LYS A 107 6.77 5.07 2.12
N MET A 108 5.57 4.51 1.99
CA MET A 108 4.34 5.27 2.19
C MET A 108 4.13 5.66 3.65
N ALA A 109 4.49 4.80 4.59
CA ALA A 109 4.48 5.13 6.02
C ALA A 109 5.40 6.32 6.31
N ALA A 110 6.65 6.28 5.83
CA ALA A 110 7.61 7.37 5.98
C ALA A 110 7.09 8.69 5.36
N LEU A 111 6.52 8.64 4.15
CA LEU A 111 5.94 9.83 3.49
C LEU A 111 4.75 10.41 4.27
N ARG A 112 3.91 9.56 4.89
CA ARG A 112 2.82 10.03 5.75
C ARG A 112 3.34 10.72 7.01
N ASP A 113 4.38 10.17 7.63
CA ASP A 113 5.00 10.78 8.81
C ASP A 113 5.64 12.12 8.44
N LEU A 114 6.34 12.20 7.30
CA LEU A 114 6.85 13.47 6.76
C LEU A 114 5.72 14.48 6.47
N ALA A 115 4.59 14.03 5.94
CA ALA A 115 3.46 14.91 5.65
C ALA A 115 2.79 15.48 6.91
N ARG A 116 2.89 14.78 8.05
CA ARG A 116 2.39 15.27 9.35
C ARG A 116 3.29 16.31 9.99
N LEU A 117 4.57 16.37 9.61
CA LEU A 117 5.47 17.41 10.12
C LEU A 117 5.02 18.79 9.61
N PRO A 118 5.05 19.82 10.47
CA PRO A 118 4.87 21.22 10.02
C PRO A 118 5.88 21.60 8.93
N MET A 119 5.47 22.47 8.01
CA MET A 119 6.31 22.84 6.85
C MET A 119 7.67 23.45 7.25
N ASP A 120 7.69 24.22 8.31
CA ASP A 120 8.87 24.89 8.88
C ASP A 120 9.85 23.91 9.56
N ARG A 121 9.39 22.70 9.90
CA ARG A 121 10.21 21.65 10.48
C ARG A 121 10.73 20.60 9.48
N ARG A 122 10.36 20.74 8.20
CA ARG A 122 10.83 19.84 7.15
C ARG A 122 12.17 20.31 6.61
N THR A 123 13.11 19.40 6.47
CA THR A 123 14.35 19.69 5.72
C THR A 123 14.04 19.91 4.24
N PRO A 124 14.91 20.61 3.48
CA PRO A 124 14.73 20.76 2.04
C PRO A 124 14.60 19.42 1.28
N ALA A 125 15.35 18.40 1.70
CA ALA A 125 15.29 17.05 1.12
C ALA A 125 13.91 16.40 1.36
N GLN A 126 13.39 16.47 2.58
CA GLN A 126 12.06 15.96 2.94
C GLN A 126 10.93 16.66 2.18
N ALA A 127 11.04 17.98 2.05
CA ALA A 127 10.07 18.77 1.27
C ALA A 127 10.12 18.40 -0.23
N LEU A 128 11.31 18.14 -0.78
CA LEU A 128 11.50 17.68 -2.15
C LEU A 128 10.90 16.28 -2.36
N GLU A 129 11.14 15.36 -1.44
CA GLU A 129 10.61 13.99 -1.49
C GLU A 129 9.07 13.98 -1.54
N LEU A 130 8.41 14.70 -0.62
CA LEU A 130 6.95 14.84 -0.61
C LEU A 130 6.43 15.48 -1.91
N ARG A 131 7.10 16.54 -2.39
CA ARG A 131 6.71 17.22 -3.64
C ARG A 131 6.84 16.30 -4.84
N THR A 132 7.94 15.54 -4.90
CA THR A 132 8.18 14.58 -5.99
C THR A 132 7.12 13.49 -5.98
N TYR A 133 6.86 12.89 -4.81
CA TYR A 133 5.80 11.88 -4.67
C TYR A 133 4.44 12.43 -5.12
N TYR A 134 4.03 13.60 -4.63
CA TYR A 134 2.75 14.21 -5.01
C TYR A 134 2.66 14.43 -6.52
N ARG A 135 3.70 15.01 -7.14
CA ARG A 135 3.72 15.29 -8.57
C ARG A 135 3.60 14.02 -9.40
N THR A 136 4.38 12.99 -9.06
CA THR A 136 4.42 11.75 -9.86
C THR A 136 3.19 10.86 -9.68
N THR A 137 2.47 10.99 -8.54
CA THR A 137 1.32 10.11 -8.25
C THR A 137 -0.04 10.78 -8.41
N ARG A 138 -0.12 12.11 -8.20
CA ARG A 138 -1.40 12.85 -8.13
C ARG A 138 -1.63 13.80 -9.31
N ILE A 139 -0.59 14.13 -10.08
CA ILE A 139 -0.71 15.00 -11.25
C ILE A 139 -0.66 14.10 -12.49
N PRO A 140 -1.80 13.93 -13.23
CA PRO A 140 -1.89 13.00 -14.36
C PRO A 140 -0.84 13.28 -15.45
N GLU A 141 -0.62 14.55 -15.77
CA GLU A 141 0.32 14.98 -16.80
C GLU A 141 1.77 14.60 -16.43
N VAL A 142 2.15 14.76 -15.16
CA VAL A 142 3.48 14.39 -14.68
C VAL A 142 3.64 12.87 -14.67
N LYS A 143 2.60 12.13 -14.31
CA LYS A 143 2.60 10.67 -14.36
C LYS A 143 2.82 10.17 -15.79
N GLU A 144 2.10 10.73 -16.76
CA GLU A 144 2.25 10.38 -18.17
C GLU A 144 3.67 10.69 -18.68
N LEU A 145 4.17 11.90 -18.39
CA LEU A 145 5.53 12.29 -18.78
C LEU A 145 6.61 11.40 -18.12
N THR A 146 6.41 10.99 -16.89
CA THR A 146 7.34 10.08 -16.20
C THR A 146 7.40 8.71 -16.90
N VAL A 147 6.24 8.16 -17.29
CA VAL A 147 6.17 6.89 -18.03
C VAL A 147 6.85 7.02 -19.39
N ARG A 148 6.58 8.11 -20.14
CA ARG A 148 7.23 8.37 -21.44
C ARG A 148 8.73 8.53 -21.31
N LEU A 149 9.20 9.28 -20.31
CA LEU A 149 10.63 9.45 -20.03
C LEU A 149 11.32 8.11 -19.77
N ALA A 150 10.73 7.25 -18.94
CA ALA A 150 11.27 5.93 -18.64
C ALA A 150 11.34 5.05 -19.91
N ALA A 151 10.34 5.11 -20.78
CA ALA A 151 10.33 4.39 -22.05
C ALA A 151 11.45 4.86 -23.00
N GLU A 152 11.63 6.18 -23.15
CA GLU A 152 12.69 6.74 -23.99
C GLU A 152 14.10 6.49 -23.42
N GLN A 153 14.26 6.53 -22.10
CA GLN A 153 15.52 6.16 -21.45
C GLN A 153 15.88 4.70 -21.75
N LYS A 154 14.90 3.79 -21.61
CA LYS A 154 15.09 2.37 -21.96
C LYS A 154 15.49 2.21 -23.41
N ARG A 155 14.80 2.88 -24.35
CA ARG A 155 15.09 2.84 -25.77
C ARG A 155 16.51 3.33 -26.07
N ARG A 156 16.94 4.42 -25.43
CA ARG A 156 18.30 4.93 -25.54
C ARG A 156 19.34 3.91 -25.06
N ASP A 157 19.07 3.28 -23.89
CA ASP A 157 20.00 2.33 -23.28
C ASP A 157 20.08 1.03 -24.12
N ASP A 158 18.98 0.60 -24.71
CA ASP A 158 18.95 -0.55 -25.64
C ASP A 158 19.72 -0.23 -26.93
N LEU A 159 19.56 0.99 -27.47
CA LEU A 159 20.32 1.45 -28.62
C LEU A 159 21.81 1.50 -28.31
N ASN A 160 22.21 2.11 -27.20
CA ASN A 160 23.62 2.18 -26.78
C ASN A 160 24.24 0.79 -26.62
N ARG A 161 23.49 -0.20 -26.11
CA ARG A 161 23.98 -1.59 -26.04
C ARG A 161 24.12 -2.26 -27.40
N SER A 162 23.34 -1.85 -28.37
CA SER A 162 23.40 -2.39 -29.75
C SER A 162 24.56 -1.82 -30.59
N ILE A 163 25.15 -0.70 -30.16
CA ILE A 163 26.29 -0.09 -30.85
C ILE A 163 27.53 -0.94 -30.59
N PRO A 164 28.17 -1.50 -31.62
CA PRO A 164 29.38 -2.28 -31.48
C PRO A 164 30.52 -1.38 -30.98
N THR A 165 31.15 -1.76 -29.87
CA THR A 165 32.34 -1.07 -29.34
C THR A 165 33.60 -1.74 -29.88
N LEU A 166 34.46 -0.97 -30.55
CA LEU A 166 35.78 -1.42 -30.93
C LEU A 166 36.76 -1.03 -29.83
N ARG A 167 37.64 -1.96 -29.47
CA ARG A 167 38.80 -1.64 -28.64
C ARG A 167 39.83 -0.92 -29.49
N VAL A 168 40.05 0.35 -29.21
CA VAL A 168 41.15 1.12 -29.83
C VAL A 168 42.33 1.08 -28.88
N MET A 169 43.52 0.70 -29.39
CA MET A 169 44.75 0.84 -28.61
C MET A 169 45.11 2.31 -28.62
N GLU A 170 45.26 2.88 -27.43
CA GLU A 170 45.79 4.24 -27.29
C GLU A 170 47.30 4.20 -27.47
N ASP A 171 47.85 5.08 -28.33
CA ASP A 171 49.26 5.19 -28.54
C ASP A 171 49.96 5.63 -27.22
N MET A 172 51.00 4.91 -26.89
CA MET A 172 51.81 5.29 -25.70
C MET A 172 52.43 6.66 -25.90
N LYS A 173 52.27 7.56 -24.94
CA LYS A 173 52.81 8.92 -24.98
C LYS A 173 54.37 8.96 -25.08
N GLU A 174 55.01 7.87 -24.78
CA GLU A 174 56.48 7.73 -24.88
C GLU A 174 56.79 6.49 -25.71
N GLY A 175 57.57 6.69 -26.80
CA GLY A 175 58.07 5.61 -27.61
C GLY A 175 58.97 4.69 -26.79
N ARG A 176 58.94 3.39 -27.07
CA ARG A 176 59.90 2.45 -26.49
C ARG A 176 61.29 2.89 -26.92
N ALA A 177 62.23 3.08 -25.93
CA ALA A 177 63.64 3.23 -26.16
C ALA A 177 64.27 1.96 -26.76
#